data_8902a3c402c884ec29db169977d1eb7b
#
_entry.id   8902a3c402c884ec29db169977d1eb7b
#
_cell.length_a   1.000
_cell.length_b   1.000
_cell.length_c   1.000
_cell.angle_alpha   90.00
_cell.angle_beta   90.00
_cell.angle_gamma   90.00
#
_symmetry.space_group_name_H-M   'P 1'
#
loop_
_entity.id
_entity.type
_entity.pdbx_description
1 polymer ?
#
loop_
_entity_poly.entity_id
_entity_poly.type
_entity_poly.pdbx_seq_one_letter_code
_entity_poly.pdbx_strand_id
1 'polypeptide(L)'
;TKKRRIRLVQFHPAYTYDDFVRGISVESGEGGLEYRACDQILGRLAKEAWKNWEDSQKDVEEVSKEQWLDEQFDEFVDFIGEKLEQSDKGFPLTEHVKISAVEPEAFRYKGNDWTNRMLFHDLKRAYLDGNEVRQDIKRNVNLSGLARWHSSYYVRMLSAFKDYLKDRSISYVPRKTEKVELQKYVLIVDEINRANLPAVLGELIYALEYRGEGVDCMYAVDDDRRLVLPPNLYIIGTMNTADRSVGQVDY
;
A
#
# COMPACT_ATOMS: atom_id res chain seq x y z
N THR A 1 15.95 -7.12 7.18
CA THR A 1 16.70 -7.40 8.41
C THR A 1 15.75 -7.80 9.53
N LYS A 2 16.14 -8.72 10.45
CA LYS A 2 15.31 -9.19 11.59
C LYS A 2 14.64 -8.04 12.37
N LYS A 3 15.27 -6.87 12.48
CA LYS A 3 14.74 -5.68 13.18
C LYS A 3 13.46 -5.09 12.57
N ARG A 4 13.19 -5.29 11.30
CA ARG A 4 11.97 -4.73 10.66
C ARG A 4 10.71 -5.56 10.91
N ARG A 5 10.85 -6.87 11.22
CA ARG A 5 9.74 -7.81 11.41
C ARG A 5 9.21 -7.87 12.84
N ILE A 6 9.88 -7.25 13.78
CA ILE A 6 9.44 -7.16 15.18
C ILE A 6 9.22 -5.69 15.49
N ARG A 7 8.03 -5.37 15.97
CA ARG A 7 7.65 -4.03 16.44
C ARG A 7 7.24 -4.14 17.91
N LEU A 8 7.56 -3.11 18.67
CA LEU A 8 7.12 -2.92 20.04
C LEU A 8 6.35 -1.61 20.13
N VAL A 9 5.21 -1.65 20.76
CA VAL A 9 4.41 -0.48 21.12
C VAL A 9 3.96 -0.63 22.56
N GLN A 10 3.90 0.47 23.29
CA GLN A 10 3.37 0.51 24.65
C GLN A 10 2.04 1.25 24.65
N PHE A 11 1.01 0.61 25.19
CA PHE A 11 -0.29 1.24 25.32
C PHE A 11 -0.34 2.16 26.55
N HIS A 12 -1.14 3.20 26.45
CA HIS A 12 -1.48 4.11 27.53
C HIS A 12 -2.95 4.55 27.40
N PRO A 13 -3.56 5.15 28.42
CA PRO A 13 -5.01 5.42 28.43
C PRO A 13 -5.53 6.32 27.30
N ALA A 14 -4.66 7.14 26.70
CA ALA A 14 -5.01 7.99 25.55
C ALA A 14 -4.68 7.38 24.19
N TYR A 15 -4.29 6.08 24.12
CA TYR A 15 -3.99 5.40 22.87
C TYR A 15 -5.27 5.11 22.11
N THR A 16 -5.31 5.43 20.82
CA THR A 16 -6.51 5.38 19.99
C THR A 16 -6.35 4.48 18.77
N TYR A 17 -7.44 4.25 18.05
CA TYR A 17 -7.44 3.60 16.74
C TYR A 17 -6.54 4.35 15.74
N ASP A 18 -6.59 5.69 15.77
CA ASP A 18 -5.83 6.55 14.86
C ASP A 18 -4.32 6.48 15.11
N ASP A 19 -3.89 6.07 16.31
CA ASP A 19 -2.48 5.85 16.63
C ASP A 19 -2.00 4.45 16.26
N PHE A 20 -2.91 3.49 16.18
CA PHE A 20 -2.57 2.08 16.10
C PHE A 20 -2.82 1.44 14.74
N VAL A 21 -3.98 1.65 14.17
CA VAL A 21 -4.44 0.97 12.95
C VAL A 21 -4.29 1.84 11.71
N ARG A 22 -5.11 2.86 11.62
CA ARG A 22 -5.16 3.88 10.56
C ARG A 22 -5.52 5.21 11.15
N GLY A 23 -4.85 6.27 10.75
CA GLY A 23 -5.12 7.63 11.22
C GLY A 23 -4.99 8.64 10.10
N ILE A 24 -5.22 9.90 10.42
CA ILE A 24 -5.13 11.01 9.46
C ILE A 24 -3.79 11.73 9.67
N SER A 25 -2.98 11.79 8.62
CA SER A 25 -1.81 12.67 8.55
C SER A 25 -2.15 13.96 7.85
N VAL A 26 -1.42 15.02 8.20
CA VAL A 26 -1.52 16.33 7.56
C VAL A 26 -0.24 16.58 6.78
N GLU A 27 -0.36 16.78 5.49
CA GLU A 27 0.75 17.07 4.60
C GLU A 27 0.58 18.46 3.99
N SER A 28 1.69 19.15 3.73
CA SER A 28 1.67 20.44 3.02
C SER A 28 1.64 20.17 1.52
N GLY A 29 0.56 20.55 0.84
CA GLY A 29 0.40 20.46 -0.60
C GLY A 29 0.48 21.84 -1.30
N GLU A 30 0.47 21.84 -2.63
CA GLU A 30 0.52 23.07 -3.45
C GLU A 30 -0.65 24.03 -3.22
N GLY A 31 -1.78 23.53 -2.65
CA GLY A 31 -2.99 24.32 -2.35
C GLY A 31 -3.24 24.58 -0.87
N GLY A 32 -2.33 24.17 0.03
CA GLY A 32 -2.51 24.29 1.49
C GLY A 32 -2.29 22.96 2.22
N LEU A 33 -3.00 22.77 3.35
CA LEU A 33 -2.93 21.53 4.12
C LEU A 33 -3.83 20.46 3.49
N GLU A 34 -3.24 19.32 3.17
CA GLU A 34 -3.96 18.12 2.71
C GLU A 34 -4.07 17.13 3.88
N TYR A 35 -5.29 16.62 4.11
CA TYR A 35 -5.55 15.57 5.09
C TYR A 35 -5.59 14.22 4.39
N ARG A 36 -4.75 13.29 4.84
CA ARG A 36 -4.64 11.99 4.20
C ARG A 36 -4.69 10.87 5.24
N ALA A 37 -5.53 9.88 5.00
CA ALA A 37 -5.51 8.66 5.80
C ALA A 37 -4.23 7.86 5.53
N CYS A 38 -3.64 7.33 6.59
CA CYS A 38 -2.43 6.51 6.50
C CYS A 38 -2.50 5.32 7.46
N ASP A 39 -1.85 4.23 7.07
CA ASP A 39 -1.69 3.09 7.97
C ASP A 39 -0.73 3.42 9.11
N GLN A 40 -1.09 3.04 10.31
CA GLN A 40 -0.27 3.16 11.51
C GLN A 40 0.55 1.86 11.75
N ILE A 41 1.07 1.68 12.95
CA ILE A 41 2.02 0.60 13.24
C ILE A 41 1.49 -0.79 12.89
N LEU A 42 0.23 -1.09 13.25
CA LEU A 42 -0.40 -2.37 12.93
C LEU A 42 -0.72 -2.48 11.45
N GLY A 43 -1.33 -1.45 10.84
CA GLY A 43 -1.67 -1.45 9.42
C GLY A 43 -0.44 -1.65 8.53
N ARG A 44 0.65 -0.93 8.80
CA ARG A 44 1.92 -1.09 8.08
C ARG A 44 2.52 -2.48 8.25
N LEU A 45 2.56 -3.00 9.48
CA LEU A 45 3.12 -4.32 9.74
C LEU A 45 2.28 -5.43 9.11
N ALA A 46 0.94 -5.27 9.10
CA ALA A 46 0.03 -6.21 8.45
C ALA A 46 0.25 -6.25 6.94
N LYS A 47 0.42 -5.10 6.27
CA LYS A 47 0.74 -5.04 4.84
C LYS A 47 2.09 -5.66 4.51
N GLU A 48 3.14 -5.37 5.31
CA GLU A 48 4.46 -6.00 5.12
C GLU A 48 4.39 -7.53 5.28
N ALA A 49 3.67 -8.00 6.28
CA ALA A 49 3.49 -9.43 6.55
C ALA A 49 2.64 -10.11 5.47
N TRP A 50 1.57 -9.46 5.01
CA TRP A 50 0.72 -9.95 3.93
C TRP A 50 1.49 -10.12 2.63
N LYS A 51 2.27 -9.10 2.23
CA LYS A 51 3.13 -9.19 1.05
C LYS A 51 4.07 -10.40 1.12
N ASN A 52 4.76 -10.59 2.26
CA ASN A 52 5.63 -11.76 2.41
C ASN A 52 4.86 -13.09 2.35
N TRP A 53 3.65 -13.14 2.94
CA TRP A 53 2.81 -14.33 2.88
C TRP A 53 2.42 -14.65 1.44
N GLU A 54 1.91 -13.68 0.69
CA GLU A 54 1.57 -13.84 -0.73
C GLU A 54 2.80 -14.28 -1.55
N ASP A 55 3.93 -13.58 -1.41
CA ASP A 55 5.15 -13.90 -2.17
C ASP A 55 5.68 -15.30 -1.84
N SER A 56 5.49 -15.78 -0.61
CA SER A 56 5.87 -17.15 -0.22
C SER A 56 4.99 -18.25 -0.87
N GLN A 57 3.78 -17.90 -1.31
CA GLN A 57 2.85 -18.81 -2.01
C GLN A 57 3.08 -18.83 -3.52
N LYS A 58 3.70 -17.78 -4.09
CA LYS A 58 4.00 -17.67 -5.52
C LYS A 58 5.10 -18.64 -5.93
N ASP A 59 5.10 -19.01 -7.20
CA ASP A 59 6.23 -19.72 -7.75
C ASP A 59 7.42 -18.77 -8.00
N VAL A 60 8.59 -19.37 -8.26
CA VAL A 60 9.84 -18.61 -8.41
C VAL A 60 9.81 -17.68 -9.64
N GLU A 61 9.09 -18.10 -10.70
CA GLU A 61 8.99 -17.33 -11.94
C GLU A 61 8.13 -16.09 -11.75
N GLU A 62 6.99 -16.21 -11.05
CA GLU A 62 6.13 -15.09 -10.70
C GLU A 62 6.87 -14.05 -9.86
N VAL A 63 7.57 -14.48 -8.80
CA VAL A 63 8.37 -13.60 -7.95
C VAL A 63 9.47 -12.91 -8.76
N SER A 64 10.17 -13.65 -9.63
CA SER A 64 11.21 -13.10 -10.50
C SER A 64 10.66 -12.03 -11.44
N LYS A 65 9.47 -12.27 -12.00
CA LYS A 65 8.81 -11.32 -12.92
C LYS A 65 8.37 -10.05 -12.18
N GLU A 66 7.83 -10.18 -10.97
CA GLU A 66 7.44 -9.03 -10.15
C GLU A 66 8.67 -8.20 -9.74
N GLN A 67 9.76 -8.83 -9.30
CA GLN A 67 11.02 -8.14 -8.96
C GLN A 67 11.60 -7.40 -10.17
N TRP A 68 11.63 -8.05 -11.34
CA TRP A 68 12.06 -7.39 -12.57
C TRP A 68 11.16 -6.19 -12.90
N LEU A 69 9.84 -6.35 -12.75
CA LEU A 69 8.91 -5.24 -12.99
C LEU A 69 9.13 -4.09 -12.01
N ASP A 70 9.36 -4.37 -10.73
CA ASP A 70 9.65 -3.34 -9.73
C ASP A 70 10.90 -2.54 -10.13
N GLU A 71 12.00 -3.23 -10.49
CA GLU A 71 13.24 -2.58 -10.95
C GLU A 71 13.00 -1.69 -12.18
N GLN A 72 12.31 -2.20 -13.20
CA GLN A 72 12.06 -1.46 -14.44
C GLN A 72 11.07 -0.30 -14.25
N PHE A 73 10.11 -0.49 -13.36
CA PHE A 73 9.13 0.56 -13.06
C PHE A 73 9.76 1.70 -12.27
N ASP A 74 10.67 1.41 -11.34
CA ASP A 74 11.42 2.44 -10.60
C ASP A 74 12.29 3.29 -11.57
N GLU A 75 12.99 2.66 -12.53
CA GLU A 75 13.71 3.37 -13.59
C GLU A 75 12.78 4.22 -14.47
N PHE A 76 11.57 3.74 -14.75
CA PHE A 76 10.55 4.52 -15.47
C PHE A 76 10.04 5.71 -14.66
N VAL A 77 9.87 5.55 -13.35
CA VAL A 77 9.49 6.65 -12.44
C VAL A 77 10.54 7.75 -12.48
N ASP A 78 11.83 7.39 -12.40
CA ASP A 78 12.95 8.33 -12.52
C ASP A 78 12.95 9.03 -13.88
N PHE A 79 12.73 8.29 -14.96
CA PHE A 79 12.61 8.87 -16.30
C PHE A 79 11.47 9.89 -16.41
N ILE A 80 10.30 9.61 -15.80
CA ILE A 80 9.21 10.59 -15.76
C ILE A 80 9.59 11.81 -14.92
N GLY A 81 10.29 11.61 -13.79
CA GLY A 81 10.81 12.68 -12.95
C GLY A 81 11.72 13.62 -13.74
N GLU A 82 12.69 13.08 -14.47
CA GLU A 82 13.58 13.87 -15.35
C GLU A 82 12.82 14.66 -16.42
N LYS A 83 11.76 14.06 -17.01
CA LYS A 83 10.90 14.75 -17.98
C LYS A 83 10.13 15.92 -17.36
N LEU A 84 9.73 15.79 -16.13
CA LEU A 84 9.05 16.86 -15.40
C LEU A 84 10.01 18.01 -15.07
N GLU A 85 11.25 17.73 -14.70
CA GLU A 85 12.27 18.75 -14.45
C GLU A 85 12.66 19.52 -15.72
N GLN A 86 12.66 18.86 -16.88
CA GLN A 86 12.99 19.45 -18.16
C GLN A 86 11.87 20.32 -18.77
N SER A 87 10.65 20.28 -18.23
CA SER A 87 9.51 20.96 -18.81
C SER A 87 8.43 21.32 -17.79
N ASP A 88 8.18 22.59 -17.62
CA ASP A 88 7.04 23.10 -16.80
C ASP A 88 5.66 22.66 -17.33
N LYS A 89 5.61 22.07 -18.52
CA LYS A 89 4.35 21.61 -19.12
C LYS A 89 3.85 20.31 -18.51
N GLY A 90 4.67 19.58 -17.74
CA GLY A 90 4.36 18.26 -17.21
C GLY A 90 4.40 17.16 -18.28
N PHE A 91 4.18 15.90 -17.89
CA PHE A 91 4.13 14.77 -18.83
C PHE A 91 2.67 14.53 -19.30
N PRO A 92 2.37 14.66 -20.61
CA PRO A 92 1.00 14.65 -21.09
C PRO A 92 0.41 13.23 -21.09
N LEU A 93 -0.81 13.11 -20.56
CA LEU A 93 -1.65 11.90 -20.70
C LEU A 93 -2.71 12.10 -21.77
N THR A 94 -3.28 13.30 -21.83
CA THR A 94 -4.22 13.74 -22.85
C THR A 94 -3.97 15.21 -23.17
N GLU A 95 -4.77 15.81 -24.05
CA GLU A 95 -4.71 17.26 -24.32
C GLU A 95 -4.90 18.13 -23.06
N HIS A 96 -5.73 17.66 -22.10
CA HIS A 96 -6.10 18.42 -20.90
C HIS A 96 -5.62 17.82 -19.59
N VAL A 97 -5.02 16.63 -19.60
CA VAL A 97 -4.59 15.92 -18.39
C VAL A 97 -3.12 15.54 -18.50
N LYS A 98 -2.37 15.83 -17.45
CA LYS A 98 -0.93 15.60 -17.39
C LYS A 98 -0.48 15.12 -16.01
N ILE A 99 0.65 14.40 -15.99
CA ILE A 99 1.40 14.17 -14.75
C ILE A 99 2.08 15.49 -14.38
N SER A 100 1.96 15.88 -13.13
CA SER A 100 2.50 17.14 -12.60
C SER A 100 3.60 16.95 -11.55
N ALA A 101 3.64 15.79 -10.90
CA ALA A 101 4.68 15.46 -9.92
C ALA A 101 4.83 13.95 -9.76
N VAL A 102 6.00 13.53 -9.27
CA VAL A 102 6.27 12.18 -8.77
C VAL A 102 6.21 12.24 -7.24
N GLU A 103 5.44 11.34 -6.65
CA GLU A 103 5.34 11.11 -5.21
C GLU A 103 5.94 9.74 -4.87
N PRO A 104 6.19 9.41 -3.59
CA PRO A 104 6.86 8.14 -3.22
C PRO A 104 6.20 6.88 -3.75
N GLU A 105 4.86 6.87 -3.92
CA GLU A 105 4.11 5.68 -4.37
C GLU A 105 3.08 6.00 -5.47
N ALA A 106 3.15 7.18 -6.07
CA ALA A 106 2.17 7.62 -7.05
C ALA A 106 2.73 8.66 -8.03
N PHE A 107 2.12 8.74 -9.20
CA PHE A 107 2.19 9.95 -10.01
C PHE A 107 1.02 10.86 -9.63
N ARG A 108 1.30 12.14 -9.35
CA ARG A 108 0.24 13.15 -9.25
C ARG A 108 -0.14 13.58 -10.67
N TYR A 109 -1.42 13.50 -11.02
CA TYR A 109 -1.92 13.95 -12.30
C TYR A 109 -3.07 14.92 -12.13
N LYS A 110 -3.17 15.86 -13.05
CA LYS A 110 -4.15 16.94 -12.96
C LYS A 110 -4.80 17.26 -14.29
N GLY A 111 -6.10 17.64 -14.23
CA GLY A 111 -6.85 18.32 -15.25
C GLY A 111 -6.93 19.83 -14.95
N ASN A 112 -7.94 20.52 -15.51
CA ASN A 112 -8.07 21.96 -15.33
C ASN A 112 -8.39 22.32 -13.87
N ASP A 113 -9.37 21.63 -13.24
CA ASP A 113 -9.92 22.00 -11.93
C ASP A 113 -9.85 20.87 -10.90
N TRP A 114 -9.08 19.84 -11.18
CA TRP A 114 -8.94 18.68 -10.29
C TRP A 114 -7.54 18.08 -10.36
N THR A 115 -7.16 17.43 -9.27
CA THR A 115 -5.94 16.63 -9.17
C THR A 115 -6.24 15.29 -8.52
N ASN A 116 -5.47 14.26 -8.90
CA ASN A 116 -5.58 12.92 -8.35
C ASN A 116 -4.21 12.23 -8.32
N ARG A 117 -4.16 11.08 -7.64
CA ARG A 117 -2.98 10.23 -7.54
C ARG A 117 -3.18 8.96 -8.38
N MET A 118 -2.17 8.61 -9.15
CA MET A 118 -2.11 7.37 -9.93
C MET A 118 -1.11 6.44 -9.24
N LEU A 119 -1.63 5.47 -8.51
CA LEU A 119 -0.81 4.61 -7.64
C LEU A 119 0.07 3.67 -8.46
N PHE A 120 1.33 3.53 -8.08
CA PHE A 120 2.29 2.68 -8.79
C PHE A 120 1.89 1.21 -8.74
N HIS A 121 1.32 0.74 -7.62
CA HIS A 121 0.88 -0.64 -7.51
C HIS A 121 -0.24 -0.99 -8.52
N ASP A 122 -1.17 -0.07 -8.79
CA ASP A 122 -2.21 -0.27 -9.80
C ASP A 122 -1.62 -0.40 -11.21
N LEU A 123 -0.63 0.44 -11.55
CA LEU A 123 0.03 0.38 -12.86
C LEU A 123 0.84 -0.91 -13.03
N LYS A 124 1.59 -1.31 -12.00
CA LYS A 124 2.33 -2.57 -11.98
C LYS A 124 1.40 -3.77 -12.06
N ARG A 125 0.29 -3.75 -11.32
CA ARG A 125 -0.72 -4.80 -11.38
C ARG A 125 -1.39 -4.88 -12.76
N ALA A 126 -1.76 -3.75 -13.35
CA ALA A 126 -2.31 -3.71 -14.69
C ALA A 126 -1.34 -4.28 -15.75
N TYR A 127 -0.04 -4.06 -15.58
CA TYR A 127 0.98 -4.64 -16.44
C TYR A 127 1.05 -6.17 -16.30
N LEU A 128 1.10 -6.69 -15.07
CA LEU A 128 1.15 -8.13 -14.78
C LEU A 128 -0.09 -8.87 -15.27
N ASP A 129 -1.27 -8.25 -15.12
CA ASP A 129 -2.55 -8.80 -15.59
C ASP A 129 -2.73 -8.67 -17.11
N GLY A 130 -1.72 -8.16 -17.84
CA GLY A 130 -1.75 -8.06 -19.30
C GLY A 130 -2.77 -7.08 -19.84
N ASN A 131 -3.13 -6.04 -19.09
CA ASN A 131 -4.09 -5.05 -19.55
C ASN A 131 -3.50 -4.25 -20.72
N GLU A 132 -4.26 -4.07 -21.79
CA GLU A 132 -3.82 -3.36 -23.00
C GLU A 132 -4.73 -2.20 -23.37
N VAL A 133 -6.04 -2.36 -23.16
CA VAL A 133 -7.01 -1.35 -23.52
C VAL A 133 -7.75 -0.83 -22.27
N ARG A 134 -8.39 0.33 -22.45
CA ARG A 134 -9.17 0.96 -21.37
C ARG A 134 -10.18 0.00 -20.72
N GLN A 135 -10.78 -0.88 -21.49
CA GLN A 135 -11.82 -1.79 -21.01
C GLN A 135 -11.25 -2.87 -20.07
N ASP A 136 -10.00 -3.28 -20.29
CA ASP A 136 -9.31 -4.21 -19.41
C ASP A 136 -9.11 -3.58 -18.03
N ILE A 137 -8.54 -2.37 -17.98
CA ILE A 137 -8.39 -1.59 -16.73
C ILE A 137 -9.73 -1.43 -16.01
N LYS A 138 -10.78 -1.04 -16.74
CA LYS A 138 -12.10 -0.79 -16.15
C LYS A 138 -12.72 -2.03 -15.51
N ARG A 139 -12.47 -3.23 -16.06
CA ARG A 139 -13.02 -4.51 -15.59
C ARG A 139 -12.11 -5.25 -14.62
N ASN A 140 -10.88 -4.83 -14.48
CA ASN A 140 -9.90 -5.50 -13.63
C ASN A 140 -10.23 -5.28 -12.15
N VAL A 141 -10.72 -6.33 -11.50
CA VAL A 141 -11.11 -6.31 -10.08
C VAL A 141 -9.92 -6.22 -9.12
N ASN A 142 -8.70 -6.49 -9.61
CA ASN A 142 -7.46 -6.41 -8.85
C ASN A 142 -6.95 -4.96 -8.73
N LEU A 143 -7.56 -4.01 -9.44
CA LEU A 143 -7.21 -2.59 -9.42
C LEU A 143 -8.13 -1.80 -8.49
N SER A 144 -7.62 -0.70 -7.96
CA SER A 144 -8.40 0.21 -7.12
C SER A 144 -9.63 0.76 -7.85
N GLY A 145 -10.61 1.24 -7.09
CA GLY A 145 -11.80 1.91 -7.65
C GLY A 145 -11.44 3.11 -8.50
N LEU A 146 -10.44 3.89 -8.05
CA LEU A 146 -9.93 5.06 -8.76
C LEU A 146 -9.32 4.68 -10.11
N ALA A 147 -8.47 3.65 -10.15
CA ALA A 147 -7.85 3.17 -11.39
C ALA A 147 -8.90 2.73 -12.41
N ARG A 148 -9.92 1.99 -11.97
CA ARG A 148 -11.02 1.55 -12.83
C ARG A 148 -11.87 2.71 -13.36
N TRP A 149 -12.13 3.70 -12.51
CA TRP A 149 -12.87 4.90 -12.92
C TRP A 149 -12.04 5.76 -13.89
N HIS A 150 -10.78 6.00 -13.57
CA HIS A 150 -9.86 6.79 -14.39
C HIS A 150 -9.10 5.96 -15.43
N SER A 151 -9.67 4.84 -15.85
CA SER A 151 -9.09 3.85 -16.76
C SER A 151 -8.50 4.45 -18.06
N SER A 152 -9.03 5.58 -18.53
CA SER A 152 -8.50 6.28 -19.70
C SER A 152 -7.10 6.86 -19.50
N TYR A 153 -6.77 7.27 -18.27
CA TYR A 153 -5.47 7.83 -17.93
C TYR A 153 -4.49 6.71 -17.56
N TYR A 154 -4.97 5.71 -16.84
CA TYR A 154 -4.15 4.55 -16.48
C TYR A 154 -3.67 3.77 -17.70
N VAL A 155 -4.52 3.52 -18.69
CA VAL A 155 -4.11 2.82 -19.93
C VAL A 155 -3.06 3.61 -20.71
N ARG A 156 -3.11 4.95 -20.70
CA ARG A 156 -2.12 5.80 -21.39
C ARG A 156 -0.78 5.76 -20.68
N MET A 157 -0.77 5.79 -19.34
CA MET A 157 0.46 5.67 -18.57
C MET A 157 1.06 4.27 -18.69
N LEU A 158 0.23 3.24 -18.71
CA LEU A 158 0.65 1.86 -18.99
C LEU A 158 1.25 1.72 -20.39
N SER A 159 0.66 2.36 -21.39
CA SER A 159 1.22 2.42 -22.74
C SER A 159 2.58 3.12 -22.74
N ALA A 160 2.71 4.26 -22.08
CA ALA A 160 3.98 4.98 -21.96
C ALA A 160 5.08 4.12 -21.31
N PHE A 161 4.73 3.33 -20.28
CA PHE A 161 5.67 2.39 -19.69
C PHE A 161 6.07 1.27 -20.67
N LYS A 162 5.12 0.68 -21.40
CA LYS A 162 5.40 -0.33 -22.42
C LYS A 162 6.29 0.23 -23.55
N ASP A 163 6.02 1.45 -24.00
CA ASP A 163 6.85 2.15 -25.01
C ASP A 163 8.26 2.41 -24.46
N TYR A 164 8.40 2.84 -23.20
CA TYR A 164 9.66 3.00 -22.51
C TYR A 164 10.51 1.72 -22.53
N LEU A 165 9.91 0.57 -22.22
CA LEU A 165 10.58 -0.74 -22.27
C LEU A 165 10.99 -1.09 -23.70
N LYS A 166 10.09 -0.89 -24.66
CA LYS A 166 10.32 -1.20 -26.07
C LYS A 166 11.45 -0.38 -26.66
N ASP A 167 11.46 0.93 -26.43
CA ASP A 167 12.47 1.85 -26.98
C ASP A 167 13.89 1.53 -26.47
N ARG A 168 13.99 0.95 -25.28
CA ARG A 168 15.25 0.50 -24.68
C ARG A 168 15.57 -0.96 -24.94
N SER A 169 14.73 -1.67 -25.69
CA SER A 169 14.85 -3.11 -25.95
C SER A 169 14.90 -3.94 -24.65
N ILE A 170 14.20 -3.49 -23.61
CA ILE A 170 14.12 -4.18 -22.31
C ILE A 170 13.01 -5.22 -22.38
N SER A 171 13.34 -6.46 -22.08
CA SER A 171 12.38 -7.58 -21.97
C SER A 171 12.66 -8.40 -20.72
N TYR A 172 11.61 -8.99 -20.16
CA TYR A 172 11.76 -9.92 -19.05
C TYR A 172 12.58 -11.15 -19.48
N VAL A 173 13.63 -11.41 -18.71
CA VAL A 173 14.41 -12.66 -18.82
C VAL A 173 14.34 -13.35 -17.46
N PRO A 174 13.86 -14.60 -17.40
CA PRO A 174 13.79 -15.34 -16.14
C PRO A 174 15.16 -15.38 -15.45
N ARG A 175 15.21 -14.91 -14.21
CA ARG A 175 16.41 -14.97 -13.36
C ARG A 175 16.28 -16.18 -12.44
N LYS A 176 17.42 -16.78 -12.07
CA LYS A 176 17.44 -17.74 -10.95
C LYS A 176 17.19 -16.98 -9.66
N THR A 177 15.94 -16.98 -9.22
CA THR A 177 15.52 -16.40 -7.96
C THR A 177 15.28 -17.54 -6.97
N GLU A 178 15.62 -17.34 -5.72
CA GLU A 178 15.28 -18.32 -4.67
C GLU A 178 13.81 -18.14 -4.27
N LYS A 179 13.15 -19.23 -3.88
CA LYS A 179 11.78 -19.16 -3.37
C LYS A 179 11.76 -18.26 -2.14
N VAL A 180 10.77 -17.37 -2.08
CA VAL A 180 10.60 -16.48 -0.92
C VAL A 180 10.22 -17.32 0.30
N GLU A 181 11.05 -17.24 1.34
CA GLU A 181 10.75 -17.91 2.60
C GLU A 181 9.63 -17.20 3.35
N LEU A 182 8.68 -17.97 3.88
CA LEU A 182 7.66 -17.45 4.78
C LEU A 182 8.30 -16.92 6.06
N GLN A 183 8.18 -15.64 6.32
CA GLN A 183 8.73 -14.97 7.48
C GLN A 183 7.65 -14.72 8.53
N LYS A 184 8.00 -14.85 9.81
CA LYS A 184 7.13 -14.50 10.93
C LYS A 184 7.31 -13.02 11.27
N TYR A 185 6.20 -12.31 11.42
CA TYR A 185 6.12 -10.94 11.89
C TYR A 185 5.53 -10.91 13.29
N VAL A 186 6.05 -10.06 14.16
CA VAL A 186 5.63 -10.00 15.55
C VAL A 186 5.39 -8.56 15.98
N LEU A 187 4.20 -8.28 16.48
CA LEU A 187 3.87 -7.04 17.15
C LEU A 187 3.76 -7.33 18.66
N ILE A 188 4.58 -6.67 19.44
CA ILE A 188 4.53 -6.74 20.90
C ILE A 188 3.81 -5.48 21.38
N VAL A 189 2.72 -5.68 22.09
CA VAL A 189 1.94 -4.60 22.71
C VAL A 189 2.16 -4.68 24.22
N ASP A 190 2.98 -3.77 24.73
CA ASP A 190 3.25 -3.69 26.16
C ASP A 190 2.13 -2.93 26.88
N GLU A 191 1.76 -3.36 28.08
CA GLU A 191 0.69 -2.78 28.89
C GLU A 191 -0.66 -2.74 28.14
N ILE A 192 -1.02 -3.85 27.45
CA ILE A 192 -2.19 -3.89 26.55
C ILE A 192 -3.51 -3.50 27.23
N ASN A 193 -3.64 -3.79 28.53
CA ASN A 193 -4.81 -3.47 29.32
C ASN A 193 -4.90 -2.00 29.80
N ARG A 194 -3.94 -1.14 29.49
CA ARG A 194 -4.00 0.29 29.81
C ARG A 194 -4.84 1.10 28.84
N ALA A 195 -5.04 0.63 27.60
CA ALA A 195 -5.91 1.28 26.64
C ALA A 195 -7.29 0.61 26.61
N ASN A 196 -8.27 1.34 26.07
CA ASN A 196 -9.59 0.79 25.76
C ASN A 196 -9.48 -0.09 24.51
N LEU A 197 -9.24 -1.40 24.67
CA LEU A 197 -9.00 -2.34 23.57
C LEU A 197 -10.10 -2.32 22.50
N PRO A 198 -11.40 -2.36 22.82
CA PRO A 198 -12.45 -2.25 21.82
C PRO A 198 -12.35 -0.98 20.98
N ALA A 199 -12.01 0.15 21.60
CA ALA A 199 -11.87 1.43 20.88
C ALA A 199 -10.57 1.49 20.05
N VAL A 200 -9.48 0.87 20.50
CA VAL A 200 -8.19 0.86 19.79
C VAL A 200 -8.19 -0.12 18.62
N LEU A 201 -8.80 -1.28 18.78
CA LEU A 201 -8.82 -2.35 17.77
C LEU A 201 -9.98 -2.19 16.79
N GLY A 202 -11.13 -1.70 17.26
CA GLY A 202 -12.32 -1.54 16.42
C GLY A 202 -12.70 -2.84 15.71
N GLU A 203 -12.90 -2.76 14.40
CA GLU A 203 -13.25 -3.88 13.53
C GLU A 203 -12.15 -4.96 13.43
N LEU A 204 -10.92 -4.67 13.86
CA LEU A 204 -9.85 -5.65 13.83
C LEU A 204 -9.99 -6.76 14.86
N ILE A 205 -10.87 -6.62 15.85
CA ILE A 205 -11.21 -7.72 16.76
C ILE A 205 -11.70 -8.93 15.93
N TYR A 206 -12.56 -8.69 14.94
CA TYR A 206 -12.99 -9.72 14.00
C TYR A 206 -11.83 -10.30 13.19
N ALA A 207 -10.94 -9.44 12.67
CA ALA A 207 -9.80 -9.88 11.88
C ALA A 207 -8.77 -10.71 12.67
N LEU A 208 -8.75 -10.58 14.01
CA LEU A 208 -7.92 -11.42 14.87
C LEU A 208 -8.41 -12.87 14.91
N GLU A 209 -9.71 -13.09 14.83
CA GLU A 209 -10.31 -14.41 14.78
C GLU A 209 -10.27 -15.02 13.37
N TYR A 210 -10.49 -14.19 12.34
CA TYR A 210 -10.59 -14.61 10.93
C TYR A 210 -9.36 -14.16 10.14
N ARG A 211 -8.20 -14.75 10.48
CA ARG A 211 -6.91 -14.43 9.83
C ARG A 211 -6.94 -14.74 8.34
N GLY A 212 -6.46 -13.80 7.55
CA GLY A 212 -6.46 -13.89 6.08
C GLY A 212 -7.73 -13.34 5.43
N GLU A 213 -8.77 -13.05 6.20
CA GLU A 213 -9.96 -12.36 5.70
C GLU A 213 -9.78 -10.83 5.81
N GLY A 214 -10.34 -10.10 4.85
CA GLY A 214 -10.29 -8.64 4.86
C GLY A 214 -11.44 -8.05 5.65
N VAL A 215 -11.14 -7.06 6.47
CA VAL A 215 -12.13 -6.23 7.17
C VAL A 215 -12.11 -4.81 6.63
N ASP A 216 -13.28 -4.17 6.59
CA ASP A 216 -13.42 -2.78 6.17
C ASP A 216 -13.09 -1.85 7.34
N CYS A 217 -11.97 -1.14 7.24
CA CYS A 217 -11.52 -0.17 8.22
C CYS A 217 -12.32 1.15 8.17
N MET A 218 -12.28 1.89 9.29
CA MET A 218 -12.91 3.21 9.42
C MET A 218 -12.42 4.17 8.33
N TYR A 219 -11.13 4.19 8.05
CA TYR A 219 -10.51 5.05 7.03
C TYR A 219 -10.11 4.26 5.80
N ALA A 220 -10.33 4.86 4.62
CA ALA A 220 -9.76 4.38 3.36
C ALA A 220 -8.34 4.94 3.18
N VAL A 221 -7.37 4.09 2.96
CA VAL A 221 -6.01 4.46 2.55
C VAL A 221 -5.89 4.18 1.06
N ASP A 222 -5.62 5.22 0.25
CA ASP A 222 -5.58 5.14 -1.21
C ASP A 222 -6.85 4.50 -1.82
N ASP A 223 -8.04 4.94 -1.34
CA ASP A 223 -9.37 4.42 -1.68
C ASP A 223 -9.63 2.96 -1.27
N ASP A 224 -8.71 2.32 -0.55
CA ASP A 224 -8.90 0.98 -0.03
C ASP A 224 -9.22 1.00 1.47
N ARG A 225 -10.44 0.58 1.82
CA ARG A 225 -10.84 0.38 3.21
C ARG A 225 -10.37 -0.94 3.78
N ARG A 226 -10.02 -1.89 2.93
CA ARG A 226 -9.75 -3.26 3.34
C ARG A 226 -8.39 -3.39 4.04
N LEU A 227 -8.39 -4.07 5.18
CA LEU A 227 -7.17 -4.49 5.87
C LEU A 227 -7.25 -5.98 6.17
N VAL A 228 -6.16 -6.69 5.93
CA VAL A 228 -6.03 -8.12 6.20
C VAL A 228 -4.99 -8.34 7.28
N LEU A 229 -5.33 -9.10 8.31
CA LEU A 229 -4.34 -9.61 9.27
C LEU A 229 -3.85 -10.99 8.82
N PRO A 230 -2.63 -11.11 8.27
CA PRO A 230 -2.17 -12.36 7.68
C PRO A 230 -1.80 -13.42 8.74
N PRO A 231 -1.79 -14.72 8.34
CA PRO A 231 -1.48 -15.83 9.25
C PRO A 231 -0.07 -15.79 9.85
N ASN A 232 0.88 -15.14 9.17
CA ASN A 232 2.27 -15.00 9.60
C ASN A 232 2.54 -13.78 10.50
N LEU A 233 1.49 -13.00 10.86
CA LEU A 233 1.57 -11.90 11.82
C LEU A 233 1.10 -12.38 13.21
N TYR A 234 1.97 -12.29 14.19
CA TYR A 234 1.71 -12.62 15.60
C TYR A 234 1.60 -11.34 16.41
N ILE A 235 0.60 -11.27 17.30
CA ILE A 235 0.42 -10.18 18.24
C ILE A 235 0.57 -10.75 19.64
N ILE A 236 1.47 -10.17 20.45
CA ILE A 236 1.76 -10.58 21.81
C ILE A 236 1.48 -9.39 22.71
N GLY A 237 0.52 -9.51 23.60
CA GLY A 237 0.21 -8.50 24.61
C GLY A 237 0.85 -8.87 25.96
N THR A 238 1.47 -7.89 26.63
CA THR A 238 1.81 -7.98 28.03
C THR A 238 0.84 -7.16 28.87
N MET A 239 0.53 -7.58 30.07
CA MET A 239 -0.29 -6.82 30.98
C MET A 239 0.19 -6.93 32.41
N ASN A 240 0.03 -5.84 33.17
CA ASN A 240 0.28 -5.86 34.60
C ASN A 240 -1.04 -6.08 35.35
N THR A 241 -1.21 -7.28 35.90
CA THR A 241 -2.44 -7.69 36.63
C THR A 241 -2.49 -7.15 38.06
N ALA A 242 -1.41 -6.61 38.58
CA ALA A 242 -1.34 -6.07 39.95
C ALA A 242 -1.84 -4.61 40.05
N ASP A 243 -1.98 -3.92 38.93
CA ASP A 243 -2.43 -2.51 38.89
C ASP A 243 -3.96 -2.47 38.90
N ARG A 244 -4.55 -2.12 40.04
CA ARG A 244 -6.01 -2.03 40.22
C ARG A 244 -6.65 -0.87 39.46
N SER A 245 -5.88 0.05 38.87
CA SER A 245 -6.36 1.17 38.09
C SER A 245 -6.65 0.84 36.63
N VAL A 246 -6.39 -0.41 36.21
CA VAL A 246 -6.50 -0.86 34.83
C VAL A 246 -7.76 -1.69 34.65
N GLY A 247 -8.48 -1.42 33.55
CA GLY A 247 -9.70 -2.17 33.21
C GLY A 247 -9.45 -3.68 33.04
N GLN A 248 -10.43 -4.49 33.43
CA GLN A 248 -10.38 -5.94 33.15
C GLN A 248 -10.53 -6.13 31.63
N VAL A 249 -9.74 -7.02 31.08
CA VAL A 249 -9.92 -7.49 29.70
C VAL A 249 -11.04 -8.52 29.75
N ASP A 250 -12.20 -8.18 29.15
CA ASP A 250 -13.29 -9.14 28.99
C ASP A 250 -12.86 -10.21 27.97
N TYR A 251 -13.11 -11.47 28.33
CA TYR A 251 -12.80 -12.65 27.51
C TYR A 251 -13.97 -13.01 26.62
#